data_3648229f923cf46165ca7ceb6873bef5
#
_entry.id   3648229f923cf46165ca7ceb6873bef5
#
_cell.length_a   1.000
_cell.length_b   1.000
_cell.length_c   1.000
_cell.angle_alpha   90.00
_cell.angle_beta   90.00
_cell.angle_gamma   90.00
#
_symmetry.space_group_name_H-M   'P 1'
#
loop_
_entity.id
_entity.type
_entity.pdbx_description
1 polymer ?
#
loop_
_entity_poly.entity_id
_entity_poly.type
_entity_poly.pdbx_seq_one_letter_code
_entity_poly.pdbx_strand_id
1 'polypeptide(L)'
;HAGEWVADRKFSATSGLETALEDAQADISAMVESEEATHVVRCGTVMTSLHSAMASTSTFSAESMANLQAKVEQLSITAESLHLDQASLIANTNLLEVLRTQAAVRMVLASVQSGLAREESRGSFTREDFPEANDDFLHHITIDREGNTGTLAIKKGAGGHWVLPPQ
;
A
#
# COMPACT_ATOMS: atom_id res chain seq x y z
N HIS A 1 19.77 2.12 26.22
CA HIS A 1 18.31 2.27 26.31
C HIS A 1 17.53 1.46 25.25
N ALA A 2 17.93 1.44 23.97
CA ALA A 2 17.23 0.63 22.95
C ALA A 2 17.40 -0.88 23.16
N GLY A 3 18.59 -1.32 23.58
CA GLY A 3 18.87 -2.73 23.86
C GLY A 3 18.13 -3.27 25.09
N GLU A 4 17.99 -2.46 26.14
CA GLU A 4 17.20 -2.81 27.34
C GLU A 4 15.72 -2.92 27.00
N TRP A 5 15.21 -2.03 26.15
CA TRP A 5 13.81 -2.06 25.72
C TRP A 5 13.46 -3.31 24.90
N VAL A 6 14.39 -3.79 24.09
CA VAL A 6 14.21 -5.03 23.29
C VAL A 6 14.31 -6.28 24.19
N ALA A 7 15.19 -6.27 25.20
CA ALA A 7 15.41 -7.42 26.09
C ALA A 7 14.20 -7.75 26.96
N ASP A 8 13.40 -6.76 27.34
CA ASP A 8 12.21 -6.95 28.19
C ASP A 8 10.94 -7.33 27.42
N ARG A 9 10.97 -7.27 26.09
CA ARG A 9 9.80 -7.68 25.26
C ARG A 9 9.90 -9.14 24.88
N LYS A 10 8.99 -9.95 25.42
CA LYS A 10 8.70 -11.27 24.85
C LYS A 10 7.99 -11.05 23.51
N PHE A 11 8.71 -11.26 22.41
CA PHE A 11 8.07 -11.40 21.10
C PHE A 11 7.18 -12.66 21.12
N SER A 12 5.92 -12.46 21.41
CA SER A 12 4.94 -13.54 21.40
C SER A 12 4.12 -13.46 20.13
N ALA A 13 4.60 -13.92 19.01
CA ALA A 13 3.69 -14.25 17.93
C ALA A 13 4.41 -14.93 16.76
N THR A 14 4.75 -16.15 16.93
CA THR A 14 5.07 -17.05 15.81
C THR A 14 3.80 -17.57 15.13
N SER A 15 2.66 -17.65 15.82
CA SER A 15 1.41 -18.20 15.25
C SER A 15 0.87 -17.43 14.03
N GLY A 16 0.96 -16.10 14.05
CA GLY A 16 0.56 -15.28 12.89
C GLY A 16 1.54 -15.32 11.72
N LEU A 17 2.82 -15.59 12.00
CA LEU A 17 3.86 -15.68 10.96
C LEU A 17 3.76 -16.98 10.15
N GLU A 18 3.39 -18.08 10.78
CA GLU A 18 3.19 -19.37 10.09
C GLU A 18 2.05 -19.26 9.07
N THR A 19 0.90 -18.75 9.50
CA THR A 19 -0.24 -18.53 8.60
C THR A 19 0.11 -17.54 7.46
N ALA A 20 0.79 -16.44 7.76
CA ALA A 20 1.22 -15.48 6.75
C ALA A 20 2.22 -16.07 5.74
N LEU A 21 3.07 -17.01 6.20
CA LEU A 21 4.00 -17.73 5.32
C LEU A 21 3.26 -18.72 4.43
N GLU A 22 2.30 -19.46 4.97
CA GLU A 22 1.45 -20.40 4.23
C GLU A 22 0.63 -19.65 3.16
N ASP A 23 0.01 -18.53 3.51
CA ASP A 23 -0.73 -17.66 2.58
C ASP A 23 0.18 -17.17 1.45
N ALA A 24 1.38 -16.65 1.78
CA ALA A 24 2.32 -16.16 0.79
C ALA A 24 2.84 -17.27 -0.13
N GLN A 25 3.06 -18.48 0.40
CA GLN A 25 3.43 -19.65 -0.41
C GLN A 25 2.30 -20.07 -1.34
N ALA A 26 1.06 -20.07 -0.86
CA ALA A 26 -0.11 -20.38 -1.67
C ALA A 26 -0.29 -19.36 -2.81
N ASP A 27 -0.15 -18.07 -2.52
CA ASP A 27 -0.22 -16.99 -3.52
C ASP A 27 0.84 -17.17 -4.63
N ILE A 28 2.08 -17.45 -4.25
CA ILE A 28 3.19 -17.68 -5.20
C ILE A 28 2.94 -18.96 -6.02
N SER A 29 2.51 -20.03 -5.39
CA SER A 29 2.20 -21.30 -6.07
C SER A 29 1.08 -21.11 -7.11
N ALA A 30 0.02 -20.40 -6.74
CA ALA A 30 -1.08 -20.09 -7.63
C ALA A 30 -0.62 -19.27 -8.87
N MET A 31 0.30 -18.32 -8.67
CA MET A 31 0.89 -17.55 -9.80
C MET A 31 1.71 -18.43 -10.72
N VAL A 32 2.49 -19.37 -10.18
CA VAL A 32 3.38 -20.26 -10.94
C VAL A 32 2.59 -21.35 -11.67
N GLU A 33 1.49 -21.83 -11.09
CA GLU A 33 0.65 -22.90 -11.64
C GLU A 33 -0.44 -22.37 -12.59
N SER A 34 -0.60 -21.03 -12.69
CA SER A 34 -1.60 -20.45 -13.59
C SER A 34 -1.28 -20.81 -15.04
N GLU A 35 -2.21 -21.46 -15.71
CA GLU A 35 -2.13 -21.79 -17.14
C GLU A 35 -2.06 -20.51 -17.99
N GLU A 36 -1.48 -20.60 -19.20
CA GLU A 36 -1.32 -19.49 -20.12
C GLU A 36 -2.63 -18.72 -20.30
N ALA A 37 -2.64 -17.48 -19.79
CA ALA A 37 -3.78 -16.60 -20.03
C ALA A 37 -3.89 -16.26 -21.52
N THR A 38 -5.10 -16.24 -22.04
CA THR A 38 -5.41 -15.88 -23.44
C THR A 38 -4.92 -14.46 -23.77
N HIS A 39 -4.71 -13.62 -22.75
CA HIS A 39 -4.17 -12.27 -22.85
C HIS A 39 -3.03 -12.08 -21.86
N VAL A 40 -1.83 -11.90 -22.40
CA VAL A 40 -0.63 -11.67 -21.59
C VAL A 40 -0.58 -10.23 -21.12
N VAL A 41 -0.76 -10.00 -19.83
CA VAL A 41 -0.54 -8.69 -19.19
C VAL A 41 0.88 -8.63 -18.66
N ARG A 42 1.61 -7.59 -19.05
CA ARG A 42 3.02 -7.38 -18.66
C ARG A 42 3.15 -6.30 -17.58
N CYS A 43 4.09 -6.48 -16.66
CA CYS A 43 4.40 -5.52 -15.59
C CYS A 43 4.62 -4.10 -16.12
N GLY A 44 5.38 -3.95 -17.21
CA GLY A 44 5.66 -2.65 -17.83
C GLY A 44 4.40 -1.91 -18.29
N THR A 45 3.39 -2.64 -18.79
CA THR A 45 2.10 -2.03 -19.17
C THR A 45 1.35 -1.47 -17.97
N VAL A 46 1.26 -2.26 -16.88
CA VAL A 46 0.61 -1.82 -15.64
C VAL A 46 1.34 -0.64 -15.02
N MET A 47 2.68 -0.71 -14.93
CA MET A 47 3.48 0.38 -14.36
C MET A 47 3.38 1.68 -15.18
N THR A 48 3.39 1.59 -16.52
CA THR A 48 3.21 2.75 -17.38
C THR A 48 1.83 3.39 -17.18
N SER A 49 0.78 2.56 -17.09
CA SER A 49 -0.58 3.03 -16.83
C SER A 49 -0.71 3.66 -15.44
N LEU A 50 -0.08 3.08 -14.42
CA LEU A 50 -0.04 3.62 -13.06
C LEU A 50 0.64 4.99 -13.02
N HIS A 51 1.82 5.12 -13.62
CA HIS A 51 2.53 6.39 -13.72
C HIS A 51 1.73 7.44 -14.48
N SER A 52 1.09 7.05 -15.58
CA SER A 52 0.22 7.95 -16.35
C SER A 52 -0.99 8.44 -15.54
N ALA A 53 -1.63 7.54 -14.79
CA ALA A 53 -2.75 7.90 -13.91
C ALA A 53 -2.32 8.90 -12.84
N MET A 54 -1.18 8.66 -12.18
CA MET A 54 -0.62 9.57 -11.18
C MET A 54 -0.22 10.92 -11.78
N ALA A 55 0.47 10.92 -12.92
CA ALA A 55 0.92 12.15 -13.59
C ALA A 55 -0.25 12.99 -14.12
N SER A 56 -1.39 12.39 -14.40
CA SER A 56 -2.61 13.12 -14.84
C SER A 56 -3.34 13.82 -13.68
N THR A 57 -2.96 13.54 -12.43
CA THR A 57 -3.54 14.15 -11.24
C THR A 57 -2.65 15.30 -10.79
N SER A 58 -2.96 16.50 -11.29
CA SER A 58 -2.16 17.71 -11.04
C SER A 58 -2.47 18.39 -9.70
N THR A 59 -3.68 18.17 -9.19
CA THR A 59 -4.18 18.77 -7.95
C THR A 59 -4.95 17.72 -7.14
N PHE A 60 -4.95 17.88 -5.82
CA PHE A 60 -5.66 16.98 -4.93
C PHE A 60 -6.99 17.61 -4.49
N SER A 61 -8.07 17.08 -5.00
CA SER A 61 -9.44 17.35 -4.57
C SER A 61 -10.18 16.02 -4.44
N ALA A 62 -11.36 16.01 -3.81
CA ALA A 62 -12.16 14.80 -3.71
C ALA A 62 -12.45 14.19 -5.08
N GLU A 63 -12.76 15.01 -6.07
CA GLU A 63 -13.04 14.57 -7.44
C GLU A 63 -11.80 13.97 -8.12
N SER A 64 -10.67 14.69 -8.12
CA SER A 64 -9.44 14.23 -8.80
C SER A 64 -8.90 12.96 -8.17
N MET A 65 -8.98 12.84 -6.84
CA MET A 65 -8.53 11.67 -6.10
C MET A 65 -9.48 10.48 -6.27
N ALA A 66 -10.81 10.69 -6.32
CA ALA A 66 -11.77 9.63 -6.62
C ALA A 66 -11.58 9.09 -8.04
N ASN A 67 -11.31 9.95 -9.01
CA ASN A 67 -10.98 9.56 -10.38
C ASN A 67 -9.67 8.76 -10.45
N LEU A 68 -8.65 9.15 -9.67
CA LEU A 68 -7.40 8.40 -9.56
C LEU A 68 -7.65 7.04 -8.88
N GLN A 69 -8.42 7.00 -7.80
CA GLN A 69 -8.79 5.77 -7.11
C GLN A 69 -9.42 4.76 -8.08
N ALA A 70 -10.44 5.17 -8.82
CA ALA A 70 -11.13 4.29 -9.78
C ALA A 70 -10.17 3.71 -10.83
N LYS A 71 -9.22 4.52 -11.33
CA LYS A 71 -8.20 4.03 -12.28
C LYS A 71 -7.25 3.02 -11.62
N VAL A 72 -6.82 3.27 -10.38
CA VAL A 72 -5.89 2.39 -9.66
C VAL A 72 -6.57 1.10 -9.23
N GLU A 73 -7.85 1.13 -8.86
CA GLU A 73 -8.66 -0.07 -8.58
C GLU A 73 -8.75 -0.97 -9.82
N GLN A 74 -8.97 -0.39 -11.01
CA GLN A 74 -8.96 -1.15 -12.25
C GLN A 74 -7.59 -1.75 -12.55
N LEU A 75 -6.51 -1.02 -12.25
CA LEU A 75 -5.14 -1.54 -12.38
C LEU A 75 -4.84 -2.63 -11.34
N SER A 76 -5.44 -2.59 -10.15
CA SER A 76 -5.30 -3.64 -9.14
C SER A 76 -5.85 -4.97 -9.64
N ILE A 77 -7.06 -4.96 -10.23
CA ILE A 77 -7.66 -6.15 -10.86
C ILE A 77 -6.75 -6.68 -11.99
N THR A 78 -6.24 -5.76 -12.81
CA THR A 78 -5.34 -6.13 -13.91
C THR A 78 -4.01 -6.72 -13.40
N ALA A 79 -3.49 -6.21 -12.28
CA ALA A 79 -2.24 -6.68 -11.68
C ALA A 79 -2.35 -8.08 -11.06
N GLU A 80 -3.55 -8.55 -10.75
CA GLU A 80 -3.79 -9.94 -10.31
C GLU A 80 -3.57 -10.95 -11.45
N SER A 81 -3.70 -10.51 -12.72
CA SER A 81 -3.55 -11.33 -13.92
C SER A 81 -2.19 -11.14 -14.60
N LEU A 82 -1.16 -10.67 -13.90
CA LEU A 82 0.16 -10.48 -14.47
C LEU A 82 0.79 -11.81 -14.87
N HIS A 83 1.34 -11.84 -16.09
CA HIS A 83 1.94 -13.04 -16.65
C HIS A 83 3.34 -13.31 -16.08
N LEU A 84 3.61 -14.57 -15.76
CA LEU A 84 4.93 -15.08 -15.47
C LEU A 84 5.53 -15.75 -16.70
N ASP A 85 6.71 -15.28 -17.14
CA ASP A 85 7.41 -15.86 -18.31
C ASP A 85 8.00 -17.25 -18.02
N GLN A 86 8.16 -17.61 -16.74
CA GLN A 86 8.71 -18.90 -16.32
C GLN A 86 8.22 -19.33 -14.94
N ALA A 87 7.95 -20.62 -14.78
CA ALA A 87 7.47 -21.22 -13.56
C ALA A 87 8.57 -21.50 -12.51
N SER A 88 9.85 -21.31 -12.83
CA SER A 88 10.96 -21.56 -11.91
C SER A 88 10.96 -20.55 -10.76
N LEU A 89 11.17 -21.00 -9.53
CA LEU A 89 11.39 -20.12 -8.38
C LEU A 89 12.87 -19.71 -8.22
N ILE A 90 13.79 -20.35 -8.96
CA ILE A 90 15.22 -20.10 -8.85
C ILE A 90 15.61 -18.96 -9.80
N ALA A 91 16.16 -17.88 -9.23
CA ALA A 91 16.62 -16.69 -9.96
C ALA A 91 15.57 -16.06 -10.90
N ASN A 92 14.29 -16.17 -10.54
CA ASN A 92 13.17 -15.64 -11.31
C ASN A 92 13.00 -14.14 -11.07
N THR A 93 13.66 -13.32 -11.88
CA THR A 93 13.53 -11.85 -11.82
C THR A 93 12.14 -11.37 -12.25
N ASN A 94 11.46 -12.11 -13.13
CA ASN A 94 10.11 -11.79 -13.57
C ASN A 94 9.09 -11.95 -12.45
N LEU A 95 9.19 -12.98 -11.62
CA LEU A 95 8.39 -13.13 -10.41
C LEU A 95 8.56 -11.92 -9.47
N LEU A 96 9.80 -11.46 -9.27
CA LEU A 96 10.06 -10.27 -8.46
C LEU A 96 9.44 -9.00 -9.06
N GLU A 97 9.43 -8.86 -10.38
CA GLU A 97 8.77 -7.73 -11.05
C GLU A 97 7.26 -7.79 -10.90
N VAL A 98 6.64 -8.96 -10.99
CA VAL A 98 5.21 -9.15 -10.74
C VAL A 98 4.85 -8.73 -9.33
N LEU A 99 5.54 -9.27 -8.31
CA LEU A 99 5.30 -8.94 -6.91
C LEU A 99 5.50 -7.43 -6.62
N ARG A 100 6.54 -6.82 -7.18
CA ARG A 100 6.80 -5.37 -7.06
C ARG A 100 5.70 -4.53 -7.71
N THR A 101 5.22 -4.94 -8.89
CA THR A 101 4.14 -4.23 -9.60
C THR A 101 2.84 -4.29 -8.81
N GLN A 102 2.47 -5.46 -8.29
CA GLN A 102 1.30 -5.63 -7.43
C GLN A 102 1.42 -4.78 -6.15
N ALA A 103 2.59 -4.80 -5.50
CA ALA A 103 2.85 -3.98 -4.31
C ALA A 103 2.75 -2.48 -4.63
N ALA A 104 3.30 -2.02 -5.76
CA ALA A 104 3.22 -0.61 -6.17
C ALA A 104 1.78 -0.15 -6.37
N VAL A 105 0.95 -0.94 -7.06
CA VAL A 105 -0.46 -0.63 -7.26
C VAL A 105 -1.21 -0.55 -5.94
N ARG A 106 -1.02 -1.53 -5.02
CA ARG A 106 -1.63 -1.53 -3.69
C ARG A 106 -1.20 -0.32 -2.85
N MET A 107 0.08 0.06 -2.89
CA MET A 107 0.59 1.22 -2.17
C MET A 107 -0.01 2.54 -2.69
N VAL A 108 -0.14 2.70 -4.01
CA VAL A 108 -0.77 3.89 -4.58
C VAL A 108 -2.25 3.94 -4.21
N LEU A 109 -2.96 2.80 -4.26
CA LEU A 109 -4.37 2.73 -3.85
C LEU A 109 -4.54 3.15 -2.39
N ALA A 110 -3.76 2.57 -1.47
CA ALA A 110 -3.79 2.93 -0.05
C ALA A 110 -3.45 4.41 0.19
N SER A 111 -2.50 4.96 -0.58
CA SER A 111 -2.13 6.38 -0.50
C SER A 111 -3.29 7.30 -0.93
N VAL A 112 -3.98 6.95 -2.01
CA VAL A 112 -5.14 7.70 -2.49
C VAL A 112 -6.30 7.62 -1.51
N GLN A 113 -6.60 6.45 -0.97
CA GLN A 113 -7.62 6.25 0.06
C GLN A 113 -7.32 7.05 1.33
N SER A 114 -6.06 7.03 1.79
CA SER A 114 -5.62 7.84 2.93
C SER A 114 -5.76 9.33 2.66
N GLY A 115 -5.46 9.78 1.43
CA GLY A 115 -5.61 11.17 1.03
C GLY A 115 -7.08 11.60 0.96
N LEU A 116 -7.96 10.75 0.44
CA LEU A 116 -9.41 11.01 0.42
C LEU A 116 -9.99 11.15 1.83
N ALA A 117 -9.55 10.29 2.75
CA ALA A 117 -9.99 10.32 4.14
C ALA A 117 -9.47 11.53 4.94
N ARG A 118 -8.46 12.27 4.41
CA ARG A 118 -7.91 13.45 5.07
C ARG A 118 -8.52 14.73 4.48
N GLU A 119 -9.38 15.37 5.24
CA GLU A 119 -10.06 16.60 4.86
C GLU A 119 -9.33 17.84 5.39
N GLU A 120 -8.04 17.94 5.09
CA GLU A 120 -7.18 19.07 5.44
C GLU A 120 -6.01 19.20 4.47
N SER A 121 -5.31 20.33 4.52
CA SER A 121 -3.98 20.52 3.93
C SER A 121 -2.93 20.60 5.03
N ARG A 122 -1.88 19.74 4.96
CA ARG A 122 -0.83 19.71 5.97
C ARG A 122 0.52 19.31 5.38
N GLY A 123 1.54 20.08 5.65
CA GLY A 123 2.90 19.84 5.13
C GLY A 123 2.94 19.94 3.60
N SER A 124 3.40 18.86 2.95
CA SER A 124 3.45 18.77 1.49
C SER A 124 2.14 18.27 0.86
N PHE A 125 1.20 17.81 1.67
CA PHE A 125 -0.11 17.38 1.19
C PHE A 125 -1.06 18.56 1.17
N THR A 126 -1.49 18.97 -0.03
CA THR A 126 -2.36 20.12 -0.25
C THR A 126 -3.61 19.72 -0.99
N ARG A 127 -4.78 19.98 -0.37
CA ARG A 127 -6.11 19.76 -0.93
C ARG A 127 -6.72 21.09 -1.37
N GLU A 128 -7.20 21.16 -2.61
CA GLU A 128 -7.89 22.37 -3.10
C GLU A 128 -9.24 22.60 -2.42
N ASP A 129 -9.92 21.52 -2.09
CA ASP A 129 -11.24 21.54 -1.42
C ASP A 129 -11.13 21.72 0.11
N PHE A 130 -9.97 21.48 0.70
CA PHE A 130 -9.66 21.69 2.12
C PHE A 130 -8.31 22.37 2.30
N PRO A 131 -8.16 23.66 1.97
CA PRO A 131 -6.85 24.33 1.90
C PRO A 131 -6.21 24.59 3.27
N GLU A 132 -6.99 24.54 4.36
CA GLU A 132 -6.51 24.83 5.71
C GLU A 132 -6.14 23.55 6.45
N ALA A 133 -5.23 23.68 7.43
CA ALA A 133 -4.92 22.61 8.37
C ALA A 133 -6.04 22.49 9.43
N ASN A 134 -6.38 21.27 9.79
CA ASN A 134 -7.40 20.97 10.79
C ASN A 134 -6.83 20.07 11.89
N ASP A 135 -6.86 20.53 13.14
CA ASP A 135 -6.28 19.79 14.27
C ASP A 135 -7.07 18.53 14.65
N ASP A 136 -8.30 18.37 14.18
CA ASP A 136 -9.06 17.12 14.30
C ASP A 136 -8.38 15.97 13.52
N PHE A 137 -7.56 16.30 12.51
CA PHE A 137 -6.77 15.36 11.74
C PHE A 137 -5.33 15.16 12.27
N LEU A 138 -5.03 15.58 13.50
CA LEU A 138 -3.74 15.27 14.16
C LEU A 138 -3.64 13.79 14.56
N HIS A 139 -3.76 12.92 13.56
CA HIS A 139 -3.60 11.48 13.67
C HIS A 139 -3.07 10.91 12.35
N HIS A 140 -2.52 9.71 12.38
CA HIS A 140 -2.23 8.96 11.16
C HIS A 140 -3.50 8.28 10.67
N ILE A 141 -3.70 8.28 9.36
CA ILE A 141 -4.69 7.44 8.71
C ILE A 141 -4.01 6.11 8.38
N THR A 142 -4.65 5.01 8.74
CA THR A 142 -4.18 3.66 8.46
C THR A 142 -5.13 3.00 7.47
N ILE A 143 -4.59 2.20 6.57
CA ILE A 143 -5.37 1.36 5.66
C ILE A 143 -4.98 -0.09 5.97
N ASP A 144 -5.95 -0.92 6.27
CA ASP A 144 -5.73 -2.35 6.48
C ASP A 144 -5.63 -3.12 5.14
N ARG A 145 -5.42 -4.43 5.23
CA ARG A 145 -5.27 -5.29 4.04
C ARG A 145 -6.55 -5.35 3.19
N GLU A 146 -7.70 -5.20 3.83
CA GLU A 146 -9.04 -5.22 3.23
C GLU A 146 -9.43 -3.85 2.64
N GLY A 147 -8.59 -2.81 2.84
CA GLY A 147 -8.83 -1.45 2.37
C GLY A 147 -9.69 -0.60 3.33
N ASN A 148 -9.93 -1.06 4.56
CA ASN A 148 -10.66 -0.27 5.54
C ASN A 148 -9.77 0.82 6.13
N THR A 149 -10.35 2.00 6.31
CA THR A 149 -9.67 3.17 6.86
C THR A 149 -9.80 3.16 8.39
N GLY A 150 -8.66 3.32 9.06
CA GLY A 150 -8.58 3.50 10.51
C GLY A 150 -7.77 4.73 10.89
N THR A 151 -7.66 5.01 12.17
CA THR A 151 -6.86 6.12 12.70
C THR A 151 -5.89 5.63 13.78
N LEU A 152 -4.69 6.22 13.80
CA LEU A 152 -3.70 5.98 14.83
C LEU A 152 -3.32 7.32 15.47
N ALA A 153 -3.62 7.47 16.76
CA ALA A 153 -3.37 8.70 17.49
C ALA A 153 -1.86 9.01 17.61
N ILE A 154 -1.51 10.29 17.48
CA ILE A 154 -0.17 10.80 17.71
C ILE A 154 -0.08 11.35 19.13
N LYS A 155 0.97 10.99 19.86
CA LYS A 155 1.26 11.54 21.21
C LYS A 155 2.60 12.26 21.20
N LYS A 156 2.68 13.36 21.96
CA LYS A 156 3.96 14.01 22.27
C LYS A 156 4.70 13.20 23.31
N GLY A 157 5.97 12.90 23.07
CA GLY A 157 6.87 12.31 24.05
C GLY A 157 7.35 13.34 25.09
N ALA A 158 8.10 12.85 26.10
CA ALA A 158 8.58 13.66 27.21
C ALA A 158 9.47 14.87 26.80
N GLY A 159 10.06 14.84 25.63
CA GLY A 159 10.84 15.95 25.05
C GLY A 159 10.04 16.89 24.14
N GLY A 160 8.72 16.80 24.12
CA GLY A 160 7.86 17.58 23.22
C GLY A 160 7.84 17.07 21.77
N HIS A 161 8.59 15.99 21.46
CA HIS A 161 8.57 15.33 20.17
C HIS A 161 7.34 14.42 20.01
N TRP A 162 6.80 14.38 18.81
CA TRP A 162 5.72 13.45 18.49
C TRP A 162 6.27 12.02 18.41
N VAL A 163 5.64 11.11 19.12
CA VAL A 163 5.94 9.67 19.07
C VAL A 163 4.64 8.90 18.86
N LEU A 164 4.74 7.79 18.11
CA LEU A 164 3.63 6.85 18.02
C LEU A 164 3.42 6.19 19.37
N PRO A 165 2.18 6.05 19.86
CA PRO A 165 1.92 5.29 21.06
C PRO A 165 2.35 3.85 20.83
N PRO A 166 2.97 3.18 21.81
CA PRO A 166 3.18 1.75 21.72
C PRO A 166 1.83 1.05 21.65
N GLN A 167 1.69 0.15 20.68
CA GLN A 167 0.53 -0.74 20.59
C GLN A 167 0.61 -1.84 21.61
#